data_f05c46c2b2de093c97e9df6b557bd5e5
#
_entry.id   f05c46c2b2de093c97e9df6b557bd5e5
#
_cell.length_a   1.000
_cell.length_b   1.000
_cell.length_c   1.000
_cell.angle_alpha   90.00
_cell.angle_beta   90.00
_cell.angle_gamma   90.00
#
_symmetry.space_group_name_H-M   'P 1'
#
loop_
_entity.id
_entity.type
_entity.pdbx_description
1 polymer ?
#
loop_
_entity_poly.entity_id
_entity_poly.type
_entity_poly.pdbx_seq_one_letter_code
_entity_poly.pdbx_strand_id
1 'polypeptide(L)'
;MKVDLPEKASVETLQIDVREVEAMLQGPALKLQPWPGATVQLKDGRTLFIREARLDEVPLMLPYMEKLMHVEHDFYDIVGARVYSEILGWARKRLKDPYTLVGLIDGVWAGFANGRLMSEDVNISLHTMAISRGGRIGAAMYYAKAYYGFEMLGSKEWWAT
;
A
#
# COMPACT_ATOMS: atom_id res chain seq x y z
N MET A 1 9.93 6.22 -30.54
CA MET A 1 10.33 4.89 -31.02
C MET A 1 9.07 4.24 -31.61
N LYS A 2 9.00 3.99 -32.91
CA LYS A 2 7.89 3.23 -33.51
C LYS A 2 8.29 1.76 -33.44
N VAL A 3 7.40 0.93 -32.95
CA VAL A 3 7.55 -0.53 -32.96
C VAL A 3 6.90 -1.02 -34.26
N ASP A 4 7.67 -1.71 -35.09
CA ASP A 4 7.12 -2.34 -36.29
C ASP A 4 6.24 -3.53 -35.87
N LEU A 5 4.96 -3.44 -36.16
CA LEU A 5 4.04 -4.55 -35.97
C LEU A 5 4.17 -5.56 -37.13
N PRO A 6 4.11 -6.86 -36.89
CA PRO A 6 4.15 -7.86 -37.93
C PRO A 6 3.00 -7.66 -38.91
N GLU A 7 3.30 -7.65 -40.20
CA GLU A 7 2.37 -7.37 -41.32
C GLU A 7 1.13 -8.28 -41.39
N LYS A 8 1.10 -9.40 -40.66
CA LYS A 8 0.04 -10.41 -40.68
C LYS A 8 -0.26 -10.97 -39.29
N ALA A 9 -0.38 -10.15 -38.28
CA ALA A 9 -1.00 -10.61 -37.06
C ALA A 9 -2.53 -10.58 -37.28
N SER A 10 -3.15 -11.74 -37.45
CA SER A 10 -4.59 -11.85 -37.26
C SER A 10 -4.86 -11.66 -35.78
N VAL A 11 -5.11 -10.43 -35.37
CA VAL A 11 -5.51 -10.14 -34.01
C VAL A 11 -6.97 -10.56 -33.91
N GLU A 12 -7.21 -11.61 -33.15
CA GLU A 12 -8.57 -11.96 -32.76
C GLU A 12 -9.15 -10.76 -31.99
N THR A 13 -10.23 -10.20 -32.53
CA THR A 13 -10.86 -9.06 -31.85
C THR A 13 -11.60 -9.60 -30.65
N LEU A 14 -11.02 -9.40 -29.47
CA LEU A 14 -11.68 -9.73 -28.21
C LEU A 14 -12.86 -8.77 -28.01
N GLN A 15 -14.06 -9.32 -27.90
CA GLN A 15 -15.23 -8.54 -27.48
C GLN A 15 -15.22 -8.44 -25.96
N ILE A 16 -14.61 -7.37 -25.46
CA ILE A 16 -14.53 -7.10 -24.03
C ILE A 16 -15.34 -5.83 -23.75
N ASP A 17 -16.28 -5.91 -22.83
CA ASP A 17 -16.84 -4.70 -22.24
C ASP A 17 -15.85 -4.12 -21.22
N VAL A 18 -15.19 -3.04 -21.59
CA VAL A 18 -14.19 -2.36 -20.75
C VAL A 18 -14.80 -1.93 -19.41
N ARG A 19 -16.09 -1.60 -19.37
CA ARG A 19 -16.76 -1.18 -18.12
C ARG A 19 -16.93 -2.34 -17.16
N GLU A 20 -17.22 -3.55 -17.68
CA GLU A 20 -17.28 -4.76 -16.84
C GLU A 20 -15.90 -5.07 -16.26
N VAL A 21 -14.86 -4.99 -17.09
CA VAL A 21 -13.48 -5.20 -16.63
C VAL A 21 -13.09 -4.15 -15.59
N GLU A 22 -13.39 -2.88 -15.83
CA GLU A 22 -13.12 -1.81 -14.84
C GLU A 22 -13.88 -2.04 -13.53
N ALA A 23 -15.14 -2.49 -13.60
CA ALA A 23 -15.92 -2.80 -12.40
C ALA A 23 -15.34 -3.98 -11.62
N MET A 24 -14.86 -5.02 -12.31
CA MET A 24 -14.21 -6.18 -11.68
C MET A 24 -12.88 -5.82 -11.03
N LEU A 25 -12.16 -4.82 -11.56
CA LEU A 25 -10.88 -4.35 -11.02
C LEU A 25 -11.04 -3.36 -9.86
N GLN A 26 -12.25 -2.85 -9.63
CA GLN A 26 -12.54 -1.99 -8.50
C GLN A 26 -12.90 -2.84 -7.29
N GLY A 27 -12.02 -2.87 -6.30
CA GLY A 27 -12.35 -3.42 -4.98
C GLY A 27 -13.50 -2.62 -4.32
N PRO A 28 -14.12 -3.17 -3.26
CA PRO A 28 -15.18 -2.50 -2.54
C PRO A 28 -14.67 -1.20 -1.92
N ALA A 29 -15.53 -0.17 -1.90
CA ALA A 29 -15.18 1.06 -1.23
C ALA A 29 -14.99 0.81 0.26
N LEU A 30 -13.84 1.22 0.80
CA LEU A 30 -13.56 1.12 2.23
C LEU A 30 -14.57 1.94 3.03
N LYS A 31 -15.26 1.29 3.94
CA LYS A 31 -16.05 1.94 4.99
C LYS A 31 -15.17 2.02 6.23
N LEU A 32 -14.28 3.00 6.26
CA LEU A 32 -13.35 3.18 7.36
C LEU A 32 -14.11 3.55 8.64
N GLN A 33 -13.89 2.78 9.69
CA GLN A 33 -14.20 3.18 11.06
C GLN A 33 -13.00 4.00 11.57
N PRO A 34 -13.23 5.09 12.32
CA PRO A 34 -12.11 5.83 12.90
C PRO A 34 -11.26 4.92 13.77
N TRP A 35 -10.01 4.73 13.42
CA TRP A 35 -9.04 4.00 14.22
C TRP A 35 -8.13 4.99 14.97
N PRO A 36 -8.15 4.97 16.32
CA PRO A 36 -7.33 5.89 17.11
C PRO A 36 -5.83 5.61 16.99
N GLY A 37 -5.48 4.50 16.35
CA GLY A 37 -4.12 4.02 16.26
C GLY A 37 -3.74 3.08 17.39
N ALA A 38 -2.51 2.60 17.36
CA ALA A 38 -1.94 1.70 18.34
C ALA A 38 -0.51 2.11 18.69
N THR A 39 -0.08 1.79 19.91
CA THR A 39 1.29 2.03 20.40
C THR A 39 1.98 0.69 20.57
N VAL A 40 3.20 0.58 20.05
CA VAL A 40 4.02 -0.61 20.16
C VAL A 40 5.35 -0.26 20.81
N GLN A 41 5.72 -0.98 21.89
CA GLN A 41 7.05 -0.91 22.46
C GLN A 41 8.01 -1.71 21.57
N LEU A 42 9.00 -1.02 21.04
CA LEU A 42 10.02 -1.62 20.19
C LEU A 42 11.08 -2.33 21.03
N LYS A 43 11.81 -3.27 20.43
CA LYS A 43 12.84 -4.05 21.11
C LYS A 43 14.00 -3.20 21.68
N ASP A 44 14.23 -2.03 21.10
CA ASP A 44 15.26 -1.09 21.51
C ASP A 44 14.77 -0.01 22.53
N GLY A 45 13.56 -0.19 23.05
CA GLY A 45 12.97 0.69 24.07
C GLY A 45 12.22 1.90 23.51
N ARG A 46 12.30 2.18 22.20
CA ARG A 46 11.51 3.25 21.58
C ARG A 46 10.04 2.87 21.50
N THR A 47 9.17 3.88 21.48
CA THR A 47 7.73 3.72 21.30
C THR A 47 7.35 4.08 19.87
N LEU A 48 6.70 3.16 19.18
CA LEU A 48 6.16 3.35 17.83
C LEU A 48 4.66 3.59 17.95
N PHE A 49 4.18 4.75 17.53
CA PHE A 49 2.75 5.02 17.37
C PHE A 49 2.35 4.78 15.92
N ILE A 50 1.34 3.93 15.72
CA ILE A 50 0.87 3.53 14.39
C ILE A 50 -0.57 4.00 14.22
N ARG A 51 -0.86 4.66 13.12
CA ARG A 51 -2.19 5.13 12.75
C ARG A 51 -2.41 5.08 11.24
N GLU A 52 -3.64 5.33 10.82
CA GLU A 52 -3.93 5.59 9.41
C GLU A 52 -3.20 6.85 8.93
N ALA A 53 -2.69 6.78 7.71
CA ALA A 53 -2.22 7.96 7.01
C ALA A 53 -3.41 8.78 6.50
N ARG A 54 -3.22 10.08 6.43
CA ARG A 54 -4.22 11.01 5.88
C ARG A 54 -3.84 11.42 4.46
N LEU A 55 -4.83 11.73 3.64
CA LEU A 55 -4.60 12.16 2.26
C LEU A 55 -3.77 13.45 2.16
N ASP A 56 -3.91 14.35 3.13
CA ASP A 56 -3.14 15.60 3.19
C ASP A 56 -1.65 15.39 3.55
N GLU A 57 -1.29 14.20 4.02
CA GLU A 57 0.09 13.81 4.32
C GLU A 57 0.84 13.24 3.10
N VAL A 58 0.14 12.91 2.02
CA VAL A 58 0.76 12.33 0.82
C VAL A 58 1.94 13.14 0.29
N PRO A 59 1.89 14.48 0.20
CA PRO A 59 3.04 15.27 -0.24
C PRO A 59 4.28 15.09 0.64
N LEU A 60 4.09 14.77 1.93
CA LEU A 60 5.17 14.50 2.87
C LEU A 60 5.69 13.05 2.75
N MET A 61 4.83 12.12 2.32
CA MET A 61 5.19 10.71 2.16
C MET A 61 6.06 10.46 0.92
N LEU A 62 5.73 11.14 -0.19
CA LEU A 62 6.39 10.91 -1.48
C LEU A 62 7.91 11.03 -1.44
N PRO A 63 8.54 12.01 -0.77
CA PRO A 63 10.00 12.12 -0.68
C PRO A 63 10.68 10.93 0.02
N TYR A 64 9.98 10.26 0.95
CA TYR A 64 10.52 9.05 1.57
C TYR A 64 10.47 7.86 0.61
N MET A 65 9.39 7.77 -0.20
CA MET A 65 9.26 6.71 -1.20
C MET A 65 10.24 6.93 -2.35
N GLU A 66 10.44 8.17 -2.76
CA GLU A 66 11.40 8.55 -3.80
C GLU A 66 12.84 8.14 -3.44
N LYS A 67 13.22 8.26 -2.16
CA LYS A 67 14.53 7.80 -1.69
C LYS A 67 14.75 6.29 -1.83
N LEU A 68 13.68 5.51 -1.85
CA LEU A 68 13.75 4.06 -2.06
C LEU A 68 13.89 3.68 -3.53
N MET A 69 13.63 4.62 -4.44
CA MET A 69 13.79 4.45 -5.88
C MET A 69 15.17 4.88 -6.38
N HIS A 70 16.17 4.99 -5.50
CA HIS A 70 17.55 5.17 -5.93
C HIS A 70 18.00 3.91 -6.63
N VAL A 71 18.17 4.07 -7.95
CA VAL A 71 18.35 3.00 -8.91
C VAL A 71 19.69 2.30 -8.69
N GLU A 72 19.71 1.33 -7.82
CA GLU A 72 20.80 0.37 -7.64
C GLU A 72 20.53 -0.92 -8.42
N HIS A 73 19.46 -0.94 -9.23
CA HIS A 73 19.02 -2.07 -10.03
C HIS A 73 18.68 -3.33 -9.19
N ASP A 74 18.18 -3.11 -8.00
CA ASP A 74 17.81 -4.19 -7.10
C ASP A 74 16.28 -4.30 -6.90
N PHE A 75 15.87 -5.26 -6.08
CA PHE A 75 14.47 -5.51 -5.77
C PHE A 75 13.78 -4.30 -5.09
N TYR A 76 14.53 -3.50 -4.32
CA TYR A 76 13.96 -2.37 -3.59
C TYR A 76 13.52 -1.24 -4.53
N ASP A 77 14.14 -1.07 -5.67
CA ASP A 77 13.72 -0.11 -6.70
C ASP A 77 12.31 -0.41 -7.19
N ILE A 78 12.00 -1.71 -7.41
CA ILE A 78 10.67 -2.15 -7.85
C ILE A 78 9.64 -1.88 -6.76
N VAL A 79 9.96 -2.18 -5.52
CA VAL A 79 9.06 -1.95 -4.36
C VAL A 79 8.80 -0.46 -4.18
N GLY A 80 9.85 0.37 -4.23
CA GLY A 80 9.73 1.82 -4.14
C GLY A 80 8.81 2.42 -5.21
N ALA A 81 8.99 2.01 -6.46
CA ALA A 81 8.17 2.47 -7.58
C ALA A 81 6.69 2.06 -7.44
N ARG A 82 6.42 0.84 -6.99
CA ARG A 82 5.05 0.37 -6.74
C ARG A 82 4.36 1.17 -5.65
N VAL A 83 5.01 1.32 -4.50
CA VAL A 83 4.47 2.09 -3.37
C VAL A 83 4.20 3.53 -3.76
N TYR A 84 5.12 4.16 -4.48
CA TYR A 84 4.93 5.52 -5.00
C TYR A 84 3.68 5.64 -5.88
N SER A 85 3.51 4.70 -6.82
CA SER A 85 2.36 4.65 -7.72
C SER A 85 1.03 4.43 -6.99
N GLU A 86 1.02 3.56 -5.99
CA GLU A 86 -0.16 3.25 -5.17
C GLU A 86 -0.58 4.45 -4.32
N ILE A 87 0.37 5.15 -3.71
CA ILE A 87 0.09 6.37 -2.94
C ILE A 87 -0.47 7.46 -3.83
N LEU A 88 0.06 7.64 -5.05
CA LEU A 88 -0.49 8.58 -6.02
C LEU A 88 -1.90 8.19 -6.46
N GLY A 89 -2.15 6.91 -6.70
CA GLY A 89 -3.48 6.40 -7.06
C GLY A 89 -4.51 6.66 -5.97
N TRP A 90 -4.11 6.46 -4.72
CA TRP A 90 -4.92 6.75 -3.55
C TRP A 90 -5.19 8.27 -3.42
N ALA A 91 -4.15 9.09 -3.50
CA ALA A 91 -4.28 10.56 -3.42
C ALA A 91 -5.19 11.15 -4.51
N ARG A 92 -5.17 10.58 -5.70
CA ARG A 92 -6.03 10.98 -6.82
C ARG A 92 -7.44 10.40 -6.76
N LYS A 93 -7.77 9.66 -5.71
CA LYS A 93 -9.07 8.98 -5.51
C LYS A 93 -9.45 8.04 -6.65
N ARG A 94 -8.47 7.54 -7.40
CA ARG A 94 -8.68 6.53 -8.45
C ARG A 94 -8.88 5.15 -7.86
N LEU A 95 -8.29 4.90 -6.69
CA LEU A 95 -8.44 3.68 -5.93
C LEU A 95 -9.29 3.99 -4.70
N LYS A 96 -10.31 3.19 -4.42
CA LYS A 96 -11.24 3.37 -3.30
C LYS A 96 -11.06 2.34 -2.18
N ASP A 97 -10.31 1.31 -2.46
CA ASP A 97 -10.06 0.15 -1.63
C ASP A 97 -8.71 0.14 -0.88
N PRO A 98 -7.71 1.02 -1.21
CA PRO A 98 -6.45 1.04 -0.49
C PRO A 98 -6.56 1.67 0.88
N TYR A 99 -5.76 1.16 1.80
CA TYR A 99 -5.48 1.79 3.08
C TYR A 99 -3.97 1.90 3.29
N THR A 100 -3.59 2.86 4.10
CA THR A 100 -2.19 3.15 4.39
C THR A 100 -2.04 3.43 5.87
N LEU A 101 -1.07 2.76 6.51
CA LEU A 101 -0.68 2.99 7.89
C LEU A 101 0.70 3.64 7.94
N VAL A 102 0.87 4.56 8.87
CA VAL A 102 2.15 5.20 9.17
C VAL A 102 2.54 4.93 10.61
N GLY A 103 3.82 4.66 10.82
CA GLY A 103 4.41 4.51 12.14
C GLY A 103 5.29 5.72 12.47
N LEU A 104 5.11 6.29 13.64
CA LEU A 104 5.78 7.49 14.13
C LEU A 104 6.57 7.17 15.40
N ILE A 105 7.80 7.68 15.47
CA ILE A 105 8.60 7.72 16.68
C ILE A 105 8.87 9.19 16.97
N ASP A 106 8.45 9.68 18.14
CA ASP A 106 8.58 11.08 18.53
C ASP A 106 8.03 12.06 17.47
N GLY A 107 6.92 11.68 16.83
CA GLY A 107 6.28 12.47 15.77
C GLY A 107 6.97 12.41 14.41
N VAL A 108 8.09 11.68 14.27
CA VAL A 108 8.82 11.50 13.02
C VAL A 108 8.46 10.15 12.38
N TRP A 109 8.32 10.12 11.07
CA TRP A 109 7.99 8.89 10.34
C TRP A 109 9.11 7.87 10.45
N ALA A 110 8.73 6.69 10.89
CA ALA A 110 9.64 5.58 11.14
C ALA A 110 9.26 4.30 10.37
N GLY A 111 8.00 4.19 9.95
CA GLY A 111 7.51 3.03 9.23
C GLY A 111 6.29 3.35 8.38
N PHE A 112 6.05 2.46 7.42
CA PHE A 112 4.95 2.54 6.46
C PHE A 112 4.43 1.15 6.17
N ALA A 113 3.12 1.02 6.01
CA ALA A 113 2.50 -0.22 5.54
C ALA A 113 1.23 0.09 4.76
N ASN A 114 0.99 -0.62 3.68
CA ASN A 114 -0.24 -0.49 2.92
C ASN A 114 -0.83 -1.83 2.48
N GLY A 115 -2.09 -1.82 2.15
CA GLY A 115 -2.85 -2.93 1.63
C GLY A 115 -4.09 -2.46 0.89
N ARG A 116 -4.86 -3.41 0.39
CA ARG A 116 -6.11 -3.17 -0.34
C ARG A 116 -7.14 -4.22 0.02
N LEU A 117 -8.43 -3.87 -0.05
CA LEU A 117 -9.50 -4.85 -0.07
C LEU A 117 -9.72 -5.36 -1.50
N MET A 118 -9.65 -6.67 -1.67
CA MET A 118 -10.05 -7.34 -2.91
C MET A 118 -11.57 -7.58 -2.95
N SER A 119 -12.12 -7.89 -1.79
CA SER A 119 -13.54 -8.04 -1.53
C SER A 119 -13.85 -7.61 -0.10
N GLU A 120 -15.10 -7.66 0.31
CA GLU A 120 -15.48 -7.37 1.71
C GLU A 120 -14.77 -8.29 2.72
N ASP A 121 -14.45 -9.51 2.32
CA ASP A 121 -13.84 -10.53 3.18
C ASP A 121 -12.33 -10.70 2.99
N VAL A 122 -11.76 -10.24 1.87
CA VAL A 122 -10.38 -10.51 1.49
C VAL A 122 -9.54 -9.25 1.46
N ASN A 123 -8.48 -9.25 2.24
CA ASN A 123 -7.48 -8.20 2.31
C ASN A 123 -6.16 -8.65 1.68
N ILE A 124 -5.60 -7.83 0.80
CA ILE A 124 -4.25 -8.03 0.28
C ILE A 124 -3.25 -7.13 1.01
N SER A 125 -2.26 -7.75 1.64
CA SER A 125 -1.08 -7.10 2.16
C SER A 125 -0.15 -6.76 0.99
N LEU A 126 0.10 -5.49 0.76
CA LEU A 126 1.04 -5.05 -0.29
C LEU A 126 2.43 -4.84 0.30
N HIS A 127 2.74 -3.64 0.77
CA HIS A 127 4.08 -3.30 1.20
C HIS A 127 4.16 -3.01 2.70
N THR A 128 5.31 -3.29 3.28
CA THR A 128 5.66 -2.93 4.65
C THR A 128 7.11 -2.50 4.69
N MET A 129 7.36 -1.30 5.13
CA MET A 129 8.70 -0.71 5.11
C MET A 129 9.05 -0.08 6.45
N ALA A 130 10.30 -0.25 6.87
CA ALA A 130 10.90 0.51 7.94
C ALA A 130 11.70 1.67 7.32
N ILE A 131 11.29 2.90 7.62
CA ILE A 131 12.00 4.12 7.22
C ILE A 131 13.19 4.34 8.15
N SER A 132 12.99 4.14 9.46
CA SER A 132 14.06 4.14 10.45
C SER A 132 14.58 2.72 10.69
N ARG A 133 15.87 2.60 10.94
CA ARG A 133 16.51 1.30 11.26
C ARG A 133 16.37 0.96 12.74
N GLY A 134 16.42 -0.33 13.04
CA GLY A 134 16.44 -0.88 14.41
C GLY A 134 15.04 -1.18 14.96
N GLY A 135 14.98 -1.69 16.20
CA GLY A 135 13.76 -1.93 16.98
C GLY A 135 12.76 -2.92 16.41
N ARG A 136 13.00 -3.53 15.24
CA ARG A 136 12.05 -4.36 14.47
C ARG A 136 10.80 -3.60 14.01
N ILE A 137 10.95 -2.35 13.60
CA ILE A 137 9.86 -1.49 13.11
C ILE A 137 9.07 -2.16 12.00
N GLY A 138 9.73 -2.77 11.01
CA GLY A 138 9.04 -3.48 9.92
C GLY A 138 8.10 -4.58 10.41
N ALA A 139 8.52 -5.37 11.40
CA ALA A 139 7.68 -6.41 12.00
C ALA A 139 6.48 -5.81 12.76
N ALA A 140 6.68 -4.72 13.49
CA ALA A 140 5.61 -4.01 14.18
C ALA A 140 4.58 -3.44 13.20
N MET A 141 5.03 -2.84 12.10
CA MET A 141 4.17 -2.31 11.04
C MET A 141 3.40 -3.44 10.34
N TYR A 142 4.06 -4.58 10.08
CA TYR A 142 3.39 -5.74 9.48
C TYR A 142 2.28 -6.29 10.39
N TYR A 143 2.57 -6.44 11.68
CA TYR A 143 1.56 -6.87 12.66
C TYR A 143 0.40 -5.90 12.74
N ALA A 144 0.68 -4.59 12.82
CA ALA A 144 -0.36 -3.57 12.87
C ALA A 144 -1.24 -3.57 11.61
N LYS A 145 -0.65 -3.82 10.44
CA LYS A 145 -1.38 -3.96 9.18
C LYS A 145 -2.30 -5.18 9.20
N ALA A 146 -1.84 -6.32 9.71
CA ALA A 146 -2.66 -7.52 9.87
C ALA A 146 -3.82 -7.27 10.86
N TYR A 147 -3.52 -6.70 12.01
CA TYR A 147 -4.53 -6.31 13.00
C TYR A 147 -5.59 -5.39 12.38
N TYR A 148 -5.16 -4.36 11.67
CA TYR A 148 -6.06 -3.42 11.00
C TYR A 148 -6.97 -4.13 9.98
N GLY A 149 -6.43 -5.03 9.19
CA GLY A 149 -7.19 -5.80 8.22
C GLY A 149 -8.26 -6.68 8.85
N PHE A 150 -7.94 -7.39 9.91
CA PHE A 150 -8.88 -8.28 10.57
C PHE A 150 -9.86 -7.53 11.48
N GLU A 151 -9.38 -6.68 12.35
CA GLU A 151 -10.19 -6.07 13.41
C GLU A 151 -10.93 -4.80 12.96
N MET A 152 -10.29 -3.99 12.10
CA MET A 152 -10.87 -2.71 11.69
C MET A 152 -11.63 -2.80 10.38
N LEU A 153 -11.14 -3.60 9.42
CA LEU A 153 -11.81 -3.80 8.14
C LEU A 153 -12.72 -5.03 8.13
N GLY A 154 -12.63 -5.91 9.13
CA GLY A 154 -13.46 -7.11 9.26
C GLY A 154 -13.15 -8.19 8.23
N SER A 155 -11.96 -8.16 7.64
CA SER A 155 -11.54 -9.16 6.66
C SER A 155 -11.45 -10.54 7.31
N LYS A 156 -11.87 -11.57 6.58
CA LYS A 156 -11.79 -12.98 7.03
C LYS A 156 -10.52 -13.65 6.52
N GLU A 157 -9.99 -13.15 5.39
CA GLU A 157 -8.81 -13.67 4.74
C GLU A 157 -7.75 -12.58 4.57
N TRP A 158 -6.50 -12.98 4.70
CA TRP A 158 -5.33 -12.14 4.51
C TRP A 158 -4.39 -12.78 3.52
N TRP A 159 -4.19 -12.10 2.40
CA TRP A 159 -3.27 -12.55 1.35
C TRP A 159 -2.02 -11.67 1.37
N ALA A 160 -0.84 -12.29 1.30
CA ALA A 160 0.43 -11.59 1.19
C ALA A 160 1.00 -11.76 -0.22
N THR A 161 1.55 -10.68 -0.77
CA THR A 161 2.25 -10.66 -2.06
C THR A 161 3.75 -10.58 -1.84
#